data_8d5771adca8d29b830ee18b9ae755ac0
#
_entry.id   8d5771adca8d29b830ee18b9ae755ac0
#
_cell.length_a   1.000
_cell.length_b   1.000
_cell.length_c   1.000
_cell.angle_alpha   90.00
_cell.angle_beta   90.00
_cell.angle_gamma   90.00
#
_symmetry.space_group_name_H-M   'P 1'
#
loop_
_entity.id
_entity.type
_entity.pdbx_description
1 polymer ?
#
loop_
_entity_poly.entity_id
_entity_poly.type
_entity_poly.pdbx_seq_one_letter_code
_entity_poly.pdbx_strand_id
1 'polypeptide(L)'
;MMRKRGGGSIVSMSFIGSTLAVPNYNVMGLAKAALESCTRYLARELGPENIRINSLSPGAIRTLSSAGLKDISEMIRVAGEHSAMKRTATQAEVANTAAFLLSDAASGITGQLIYVDCGYSIMAN
;
A
#
# COMPACT_ATOMS: atom_id res chain seq x y z
N MET A 1 21.81 -9.90 0.16
CA MET A 1 21.23 -11.22 -0.17
C MET A 1 20.61 -11.21 -1.58
N MET A 2 19.69 -10.34 -1.95
CA MET A 2 19.10 -10.21 -3.30
C MET A 2 20.15 -9.96 -4.39
N ARG A 3 21.09 -9.03 -4.19
CA ARG A 3 22.21 -8.77 -5.11
C ARG A 3 22.96 -10.05 -5.53
N LYS A 4 23.24 -10.94 -4.56
CA LYS A 4 23.95 -12.20 -4.83
C LYS A 4 23.14 -13.22 -5.62
N ARG A 5 21.81 -13.03 -5.71
CA ARG A 5 20.86 -13.88 -6.48
C ARG A 5 20.52 -13.30 -7.85
N GLY A 6 21.09 -12.16 -8.23
CA GLY A 6 20.80 -11.51 -9.49
C GLY A 6 19.51 -10.68 -9.51
N GLY A 7 18.94 -10.38 -8.35
CA GLY A 7 17.75 -9.54 -8.25
C GLY A 7 16.78 -9.94 -7.16
N GLY A 8 15.62 -9.30 -7.16
CA GLY A 8 14.54 -9.58 -6.22
C GLY A 8 13.42 -8.55 -6.26
N SER A 9 12.42 -8.74 -5.43
CA SER A 9 11.31 -7.80 -5.29
C SER A 9 10.98 -7.54 -3.82
N ILE A 10 10.68 -6.28 -3.51
CA ILE A 10 10.30 -5.80 -2.18
C ILE A 10 8.95 -5.12 -2.30
N VAL A 11 8.04 -5.41 -1.38
CA VAL A 11 6.76 -4.70 -1.24
C VAL A 11 6.69 -4.11 0.17
N SER A 12 6.45 -2.81 0.25
CA SER A 12 6.16 -2.12 1.50
C SER A 12 4.66 -1.85 1.66
N MET A 13 4.17 -1.81 2.89
CA MET A 13 2.75 -1.56 3.17
C MET A 13 2.55 -0.10 3.57
N SER A 14 1.94 0.69 2.68
CA SER A 14 1.52 2.06 2.94
C SER A 14 0.04 2.13 3.37
N PHE A 15 -0.50 3.32 3.39
CA PHE A 15 -1.91 3.61 3.64
C PHE A 15 -2.25 5.02 3.11
N ILE A 16 -3.50 5.24 2.73
CA ILE A 16 -4.00 6.51 2.16
C ILE A 16 -3.71 7.74 3.04
N GLY A 17 -3.48 7.53 4.34
CA GLY A 17 -3.07 8.58 5.26
C GLY A 17 -1.72 9.25 4.94
N SER A 18 -0.96 8.73 3.96
CA SER A 18 0.22 9.40 3.38
C SER A 18 -0.15 10.63 2.55
N THR A 19 -1.34 10.67 1.97
CA THR A 19 -1.83 11.71 1.05
C THR A 19 -3.05 12.45 1.58
N LEU A 20 -3.90 11.79 2.37
CA LEU A 20 -5.09 12.38 2.99
C LEU A 20 -4.93 12.47 4.51
N ALA A 21 -5.44 13.54 5.09
CA ALA A 21 -5.49 13.70 6.54
C ALA A 21 -6.60 12.81 7.13
N VAL A 22 -6.21 11.61 7.55
CA VAL A 22 -7.14 10.65 8.17
C VAL A 22 -7.25 10.95 9.66
N PRO A 23 -8.48 11.17 10.21
CA PRO A 23 -8.68 11.41 11.63
C PRO A 23 -8.03 10.33 12.51
N ASN A 24 -7.39 10.75 13.60
CA ASN A 24 -6.69 9.89 14.57
C ASN A 24 -5.49 9.09 14.02
N TYR A 25 -5.08 9.29 12.77
CA TYR A 25 -3.93 8.63 12.17
C TYR A 25 -2.60 9.37 12.46
N ASN A 26 -2.63 10.69 12.60
CA ASN A 26 -1.56 11.57 13.08
C ASN A 26 -0.19 11.29 12.43
N VAL A 27 0.83 11.06 13.27
CA VAL A 27 2.22 10.83 12.84
C VAL A 27 2.39 9.60 11.94
N MET A 28 1.46 8.67 11.96
CA MET A 28 1.47 7.51 11.05
C MET A 28 1.31 7.91 9.59
N GLY A 29 0.56 8.99 9.31
CA GLY A 29 0.46 9.56 7.96
C GLY A 29 1.82 10.05 7.46
N LEU A 30 2.57 10.77 8.30
CA LEU A 30 3.93 11.23 7.98
C LEU A 30 4.87 10.04 7.73
N ALA A 31 4.80 9.01 8.57
CA ALA A 31 5.60 7.80 8.41
C ALA A 31 5.30 7.07 7.08
N LYS A 32 4.03 7.01 6.67
CA LYS A 32 3.63 6.42 5.38
C LYS A 32 4.09 7.25 4.19
N ALA A 33 4.01 8.58 4.26
CA ALA A 33 4.56 9.47 3.23
C ALA A 33 6.08 9.30 3.08
N ALA A 34 6.80 9.20 4.19
CA ALA A 34 8.23 8.93 4.18
C ALA A 34 8.55 7.56 3.58
N LEU A 35 7.78 6.50 3.90
CA LEU A 35 7.93 5.16 3.35
C LEU A 35 7.74 5.15 1.82
N GLU A 36 6.74 5.86 1.30
CA GLU A 36 6.50 5.99 -0.14
C GLU A 36 7.64 6.77 -0.84
N SER A 37 8.17 7.80 -0.19
CA SER A 37 9.37 8.47 -0.69
C SER A 37 10.57 7.54 -0.72
N CYS A 38 10.84 6.78 0.36
CA CYS A 38 11.89 5.77 0.40
C CYS A 38 11.75 4.74 -0.74
N THR A 39 10.52 4.30 -1.03
CA THR A 39 10.24 3.37 -2.13
C THR A 39 10.76 3.90 -3.47
N ARG A 40 10.51 5.18 -3.79
CA ARG A 40 11.01 5.80 -5.04
C ARG A 40 12.53 5.90 -5.09
N TYR A 41 13.15 6.34 -4.00
CA TYR A 41 14.61 6.47 -3.94
C TYR A 41 15.30 5.11 -4.03
N LEU A 42 14.81 4.10 -3.31
CA LEU A 42 15.35 2.75 -3.36
C LEU A 42 15.12 2.07 -4.72
N ALA A 43 13.99 2.33 -5.38
CA ALA A 43 13.75 1.82 -6.72
C ALA A 43 14.80 2.34 -7.73
N ARG A 44 15.14 3.64 -7.64
CA ARG A 44 16.21 4.22 -8.45
C ARG A 44 17.58 3.60 -8.15
N GLU A 45 17.89 3.43 -6.87
CA GLU A 45 19.22 2.99 -6.43
C GLU A 45 19.43 1.49 -6.67
N LEU A 46 18.39 0.67 -6.44
CA LEU A 46 18.48 -0.79 -6.54
C LEU A 46 18.09 -1.34 -7.91
N GLY A 47 17.45 -0.53 -8.75
CA GLY A 47 17.01 -0.92 -10.09
C GLY A 47 18.14 -1.47 -10.98
N PRO A 48 19.34 -0.86 -11.04
CA PRO A 48 20.46 -1.39 -11.79
C PRO A 48 20.92 -2.80 -11.36
N GLU A 49 20.53 -3.22 -10.16
CA GLU A 49 20.83 -4.55 -9.60
C GLU A 49 19.65 -5.52 -9.78
N ASN A 50 18.69 -5.17 -10.65
CA ASN A 50 17.46 -5.95 -10.87
C ASN A 50 16.64 -6.20 -9.58
N ILE A 51 16.66 -5.24 -8.66
CA ILE A 51 15.84 -5.27 -7.43
C ILE A 51 14.74 -4.25 -7.57
N ARG A 52 13.50 -4.72 -7.57
CA ARG A 52 12.29 -3.89 -7.64
C ARG A 52 11.78 -3.60 -6.23
N ILE A 53 11.21 -2.42 -6.03
CA ILE A 53 10.52 -2.07 -4.80
C ILE A 53 9.26 -1.27 -5.12
N ASN A 54 8.13 -1.67 -4.53
CA ASN A 54 6.86 -0.98 -4.68
C ASN A 54 6.18 -0.84 -3.31
N SER A 55 5.33 0.17 -3.19
CA SER A 55 4.44 0.34 -2.04
C SER A 55 3.03 -0.10 -2.41
N LEU A 56 2.35 -0.76 -1.49
CA LEU A 56 0.96 -1.18 -1.60
C LEU A 56 0.14 -0.45 -0.55
N SER A 57 -0.88 0.27 -0.99
CA SER A 57 -1.80 1.00 -0.12
C SER A 57 -3.16 0.32 -0.10
N PRO A 58 -3.45 -0.53 0.88
CA PRO A 58 -4.77 -1.12 1.04
C PRO A 58 -5.78 -0.07 1.50
N GLY A 59 -7.05 -0.32 1.19
CA GLY A 59 -8.15 0.39 1.84
C GLY A 59 -8.25 0.08 3.33
N ALA A 60 -9.26 0.62 3.99
CA ALA A 60 -9.55 0.30 5.39
C ALA A 60 -9.92 -1.18 5.51
N ILE A 61 -9.03 -1.98 6.09
CA ILE A 61 -9.21 -3.42 6.34
C ILE A 61 -8.96 -3.73 7.82
N ARG A 62 -9.64 -4.75 8.34
CA ARG A 62 -9.43 -5.21 9.71
C ARG A 62 -8.18 -6.09 9.78
N THR A 63 -7.20 -5.66 10.56
CA THR A 63 -5.96 -6.39 10.85
C THR A 63 -5.62 -6.27 12.32
N LEU A 64 -4.63 -7.02 12.80
CA LEU A 64 -4.12 -6.85 14.16
C LEU A 64 -3.59 -5.42 14.39
N SER A 65 -2.91 -4.84 13.41
CA SER A 65 -2.41 -3.47 13.50
C SER A 65 -3.53 -2.43 13.54
N SER A 66 -4.63 -2.65 12.82
CA SER A 66 -5.78 -1.73 12.82
C SER A 66 -6.69 -1.92 14.03
N ALA A 67 -6.61 -3.05 14.74
CA ALA A 67 -7.43 -3.31 15.93
C ALA A 67 -7.17 -2.32 17.07
N GLY A 68 -5.99 -1.69 17.10
CA GLY A 68 -5.65 -0.64 18.07
C GLY A 68 -6.14 0.76 17.70
N LEU A 69 -6.70 0.95 16.49
CA LEU A 69 -7.27 2.22 16.09
C LEU A 69 -8.69 2.37 16.65
N LYS A 70 -8.94 3.51 17.27
CA LYS A 70 -10.28 3.87 17.70
C LYS A 70 -11.22 3.93 16.49
N ASP A 71 -12.41 3.35 16.64
CA ASP A 71 -13.48 3.41 15.64
C ASP A 71 -13.18 2.73 14.28
N ILE A 72 -12.25 1.74 14.25
CA ILE A 72 -11.87 1.05 13.01
C ILE A 72 -13.07 0.46 12.24
N SER A 73 -14.09 -0.03 12.95
CA SER A 73 -15.31 -0.57 12.32
C SER A 73 -16.07 0.49 11.55
N GLU A 74 -16.19 1.69 12.11
CA GLU A 74 -16.81 2.83 11.45
C GLU A 74 -15.97 3.31 10.25
N MET A 75 -14.67 3.37 10.39
CA MET A 75 -13.78 3.69 9.26
C MET A 75 -13.96 2.72 8.09
N ILE A 76 -14.06 1.41 8.37
CA ILE A 76 -14.30 0.38 7.35
C ILE A 76 -15.66 0.58 6.69
N ARG A 77 -16.71 0.84 7.48
CA ARG A 77 -18.07 1.08 6.96
C ARG A 77 -18.09 2.30 6.03
N VAL A 78 -17.60 3.43 6.51
CA VAL A 78 -17.55 4.68 5.74
C VAL A 78 -16.70 4.53 4.48
N ALA A 79 -15.53 3.90 4.57
CA ALA A 79 -14.68 3.65 3.41
C ALA A 79 -15.40 2.79 2.36
N GLY A 80 -16.14 1.78 2.80
CA GLY A 80 -16.94 0.95 1.89
C GLY A 80 -18.04 1.75 1.18
N GLU A 81 -18.80 2.56 1.91
CA GLU A 81 -19.87 3.39 1.34
C GLU A 81 -19.36 4.43 0.34
N HIS A 82 -18.16 4.99 0.58
CA HIS A 82 -17.59 6.03 -0.27
C HIS A 82 -16.73 5.47 -1.41
N SER A 83 -16.33 4.19 -1.37
CA SER A 83 -15.56 3.59 -2.47
C SER A 83 -16.39 3.46 -3.75
N ALA A 84 -15.71 3.43 -4.90
CA ALA A 84 -16.37 3.24 -6.20
C ALA A 84 -17.11 1.89 -6.28
N MET A 85 -16.54 0.82 -5.69
CA MET A 85 -17.14 -0.52 -5.69
C MET A 85 -18.14 -0.75 -4.55
N LYS A 86 -18.43 0.26 -3.72
CA LYS A 86 -19.37 0.19 -2.57
C LYS A 86 -19.05 -0.92 -1.58
N ARG A 87 -17.78 -1.24 -1.42
CA ARG A 87 -17.24 -2.18 -0.43
C ARG A 87 -15.78 -1.85 -0.13
N THR A 88 -15.21 -2.44 0.89
CA THR A 88 -13.78 -2.39 1.15
C THR A 88 -13.07 -3.58 0.51
N ALA A 89 -11.76 -3.44 0.31
CA ALA A 89 -10.92 -4.56 -0.13
C ALA A 89 -10.80 -5.63 0.97
N THR A 90 -10.66 -6.86 0.56
CA THR A 90 -10.37 -7.99 1.44
C THR A 90 -8.87 -8.17 1.63
N GLN A 91 -8.47 -8.84 2.71
CA GLN A 91 -7.05 -9.22 2.92
C GLN A 91 -6.52 -10.08 1.76
N ALA A 92 -7.37 -10.96 1.19
CA ALA A 92 -6.99 -11.80 0.07
C ALA A 92 -6.70 -10.99 -1.20
N GLU A 93 -7.48 -9.95 -1.50
CA GLU A 93 -7.22 -9.06 -2.65
C GLU A 93 -5.90 -8.30 -2.49
N VAL A 94 -5.61 -7.83 -1.27
CA VAL A 94 -4.32 -7.20 -0.95
C VAL A 94 -3.16 -8.21 -1.09
N ALA A 95 -3.33 -9.42 -0.58
CA ALA A 95 -2.32 -10.48 -0.67
C ALA A 95 -2.05 -10.91 -2.12
N ASN A 96 -3.09 -11.04 -2.95
CA ASN A 96 -2.96 -11.37 -4.37
C ASN A 96 -2.18 -10.29 -5.12
N THR A 97 -2.45 -9.01 -4.84
CA THR A 97 -1.69 -7.90 -5.44
C THR A 97 -0.23 -7.90 -4.97
N ALA A 98 0.02 -8.17 -3.70
CA ALA A 98 1.38 -8.32 -3.18
C ALA A 98 2.11 -9.49 -3.86
N ALA A 99 1.47 -10.64 -4.01
CA ALA A 99 2.03 -11.80 -4.69
C ALA A 99 2.37 -11.49 -6.17
N PHE A 100 1.49 -10.78 -6.88
CA PHE A 100 1.76 -10.30 -8.23
C PHE A 100 3.00 -9.38 -8.26
N LEU A 101 3.08 -8.38 -7.39
CA LEU A 101 4.21 -7.44 -7.35
C LEU A 101 5.53 -8.13 -6.98
N LEU A 102 5.48 -9.20 -6.21
CA LEU A 102 6.65 -9.99 -5.83
C LEU A 102 7.08 -10.99 -6.91
N SER A 103 6.24 -11.30 -7.89
CA SER A 103 6.49 -12.26 -8.96
C SER A 103 7.16 -11.62 -10.19
N ASP A 104 7.65 -12.44 -11.10
CA ASP A 104 8.25 -12.00 -12.38
C ASP A 104 7.20 -11.38 -13.33
N ALA A 105 5.91 -11.66 -13.12
CA ALA A 105 4.84 -11.01 -13.89
C ALA A 105 4.82 -9.48 -13.73
N ALA A 106 5.40 -8.97 -12.64
CA ALA A 106 5.56 -7.54 -12.38
C ALA A 106 6.99 -7.02 -12.68
N SER A 107 7.75 -7.68 -13.56
CA SER A 107 9.17 -7.37 -13.83
C SER A 107 9.43 -5.93 -14.29
N GLY A 108 8.47 -5.28 -14.94
CA GLY A 108 8.54 -3.88 -15.36
C GLY A 108 8.02 -2.87 -14.33
N ILE A 109 7.61 -3.29 -13.12
CA ILE A 109 6.96 -2.42 -12.13
C ILE A 109 7.91 -2.20 -10.94
N THR A 110 8.38 -0.95 -10.76
CA THR A 110 9.19 -0.54 -9.62
C THR A 110 8.93 0.94 -9.28
N GLY A 111 9.10 1.32 -8.02
CA GLY A 111 8.92 2.69 -7.53
C GLY A 111 7.47 3.15 -7.44
N GLN A 112 6.51 2.25 -7.60
CA GLN A 112 5.09 2.59 -7.67
C GLN A 112 4.40 2.47 -6.31
N LEU A 113 3.36 3.31 -6.12
CA LEU A 113 2.34 3.15 -5.11
C LEU A 113 1.10 2.55 -5.76
N ILE A 114 0.72 1.35 -5.34
CA ILE A 114 -0.45 0.63 -5.87
C ILE A 114 -1.55 0.64 -4.81
N TYR A 115 -2.71 1.17 -5.17
CA TYR A 115 -3.89 1.17 -4.32
C TYR A 115 -4.69 -0.13 -4.50
N VAL A 116 -5.09 -0.74 -3.40
CA VAL A 116 -6.03 -1.87 -3.34
C VAL A 116 -7.14 -1.49 -2.36
N ASP A 117 -8.03 -0.62 -2.79
CA ASP A 117 -8.97 0.10 -1.93
C ASP A 117 -10.39 0.18 -2.50
N CYS A 118 -10.69 -0.63 -3.50
CA CYS A 118 -11.99 -0.62 -4.21
C CYS A 118 -12.35 0.76 -4.80
N GLY A 119 -11.34 1.57 -5.13
CA GLY A 119 -11.52 2.89 -5.71
C GLY A 119 -11.88 3.97 -4.69
N TYR A 120 -11.59 3.77 -3.40
CA TYR A 120 -11.80 4.80 -2.39
C TYR A 120 -10.97 6.06 -2.64
N SER A 121 -9.69 5.89 -3.00
CA SER A 121 -8.73 6.99 -3.18
C SER A 121 -9.05 7.95 -4.33
N ILE A 122 -9.89 7.54 -5.28
CA ILE A 122 -10.24 8.34 -6.47
C ILE A 122 -11.59 9.06 -6.35
N MET A 123 -12.31 8.83 -5.26
CA MET A 123 -13.62 9.46 -5.06
C MET A 123 -13.47 10.87 -4.48
N ALA A 124 -14.21 11.81 -5.05
CA ALA A 124 -14.42 13.13 -4.45
C ALA A 124 -15.35 12.99 -3.23
N ASN A 125 -15.00 13.64 -2.12
CA ASN A 125 -15.82 13.75 -0.91
C ASN A 125 -16.70 14.98 -0.98
#